data_c31bbb6b4e88f3884931555cd462cdd3
#
_entry.id   c31bbb6b4e88f3884931555cd462cdd3
#
_cell.length_a   1.000
_cell.length_b   1.000
_cell.length_c   1.000
_cell.angle_alpha   90.00
_cell.angle_beta   90.00
_cell.angle_gamma   90.00
#
_symmetry.space_group_name_H-M   'P 1'
#
loop_
_entity.id
_entity.type
_entity.pdbx_description
1 polymer ?
#
loop_
_entity_poly.entity_id
_entity_poly.type
_entity_poly.pdbx_seq_one_letter_code
_entity_poly.pdbx_strand_id
1 'polypeptide(L)'
;PPPRLFFFKQKPAYEIGVRLVGSEMCIRDRSNVESRPGDGGKFARSGGNSAIVESRTGDKVRIRLPSGRIKELLSTCRATIGVLGGHGRTEKPLMKAGAAHYRAKARGKLYPTVSGVAMNPVDHPHGGGNHQAVHGPTSVSRNPPPGKKVGNIAPRRTGRGRVRQQEVE
;
A
#
# COMPACT_ATOMS: atom_id res chain seq x y z
N PRO A 1 24.72 -38.64 13.09
CA PRO A 1 23.51 -37.99 13.51
C PRO A 1 23.36 -36.67 12.74
N PRO A 2 22.18 -36.39 12.15
CA PRO A 2 21.97 -35.17 11.38
C PRO A 2 22.01 -33.95 12.29
N PRO A 3 22.46 -32.77 11.84
CA PRO A 3 22.53 -31.58 12.63
C PRO A 3 21.12 -31.18 13.08
N ARG A 4 20.96 -30.88 14.35
CA ARG A 4 19.69 -30.40 14.91
C ARG A 4 19.37 -29.05 14.29
N LEU A 5 18.29 -28.98 13.52
CA LEU A 5 17.70 -27.75 13.07
C LEU A 5 17.22 -26.97 14.30
N PHE A 6 17.94 -25.94 14.66
CA PHE A 6 17.47 -24.97 15.66
C PHE A 6 16.30 -24.21 15.04
N PHE A 7 15.08 -24.63 15.36
CA PHE A 7 13.91 -23.80 15.18
C PHE A 7 14.04 -22.61 16.13
N PHE A 8 14.45 -21.48 15.60
CA PHE A 8 14.22 -20.22 16.29
C PHE A 8 12.71 -20.02 16.35
N LYS A 9 12.10 -20.40 17.47
CA LYS A 9 10.76 -20.01 17.83
C LYS A 9 10.77 -18.49 17.96
N GLN A 10 10.35 -17.78 16.90
CA GLN A 10 10.12 -16.34 16.99
C GLN A 10 9.11 -16.16 18.12
N LYS A 11 9.57 -15.59 19.24
CA LYS A 11 8.67 -15.13 20.29
C LYS A 11 7.65 -14.22 19.62
N PRO A 12 6.32 -14.41 19.84
CA PRO A 12 5.35 -13.47 19.37
C PRO A 12 5.79 -12.10 19.87
N ALA A 13 5.83 -11.12 18.97
CA ALA A 13 6.17 -9.75 19.33
C ALA A 13 5.20 -9.36 20.45
N TYR A 14 5.68 -9.34 21.69
CA TYR A 14 4.94 -8.75 22.77
C TYR A 14 4.60 -7.34 22.32
N GLU A 15 3.32 -7.03 22.32
CA GLU A 15 2.84 -5.67 22.19
C GLU A 15 3.36 -4.87 23.39
N ILE A 16 4.62 -4.53 23.35
CA ILE A 16 5.14 -3.48 24.21
C ILE A 16 4.55 -2.22 23.61
N GLY A 17 3.44 -1.78 24.20
CA GLY A 17 2.83 -0.51 23.87
C GLY A 17 3.76 0.63 24.25
N VAL A 18 4.85 0.77 23.52
CA VAL A 18 5.78 1.87 23.70
C VAL A 18 5.13 3.08 23.07
N ARG A 19 4.84 4.07 23.90
CA ARG A 19 4.54 5.41 23.43
C ARG A 19 5.60 5.79 22.39
N LEU A 20 5.26 6.57 21.38
CA LEU A 20 6.22 7.06 20.37
C LEU A 20 7.40 7.85 20.98
N VAL A 21 7.51 7.80 22.30
CA VAL A 21 8.50 8.44 23.15
C VAL A 21 9.61 7.43 23.46
N GLY A 22 10.61 7.38 22.61
CA GLY A 22 11.85 6.67 22.88
C GLY A 22 13.02 7.52 22.41
N SER A 23 13.87 7.90 23.36
CA SER A 23 14.98 8.84 23.16
C SER A 23 16.19 8.24 22.45
N GLU A 24 16.11 7.07 21.85
CA GLU A 24 17.30 6.45 21.27
C GLU A 24 17.25 6.45 19.75
N MET A 25 18.23 7.11 19.18
CA MET A 25 18.48 7.27 17.75
C MET A 25 18.62 5.95 16.95
N CYS A 26 18.73 4.81 17.63
CA CYS A 26 19.03 3.52 17.00
C CYS A 26 17.80 2.73 16.54
N ILE A 27 16.59 3.05 17.01
CA ILE A 27 15.38 2.32 16.63
C ILE A 27 14.35 3.31 16.06
N ARG A 28 14.58 3.74 14.82
CA ARG A 28 13.67 4.67 14.13
C ARG A 28 12.44 3.99 13.52
N ASP A 29 12.53 2.68 13.29
CA ASP A 29 11.46 1.94 12.63
C ASP A 29 10.31 1.64 13.59
N ARG A 30 9.11 1.98 13.16
CA ARG A 30 7.85 1.71 13.86
C ARG A 30 6.88 1.02 12.93
N SER A 31 6.17 0.04 13.42
CA SER A 31 5.10 -0.65 12.71
C SER A 31 3.81 -0.57 13.51
N ASN A 32 2.69 -0.90 12.87
CA ASN A 32 1.37 -0.91 13.49
C ASN A 32 1.04 0.39 14.24
N VAL A 33 1.33 1.54 13.62
CA VAL A 33 1.24 2.87 14.24
C VAL A 33 -0.20 3.32 14.33
N GLU A 34 -0.63 3.81 15.49
CA GLU A 34 -1.94 4.39 15.72
C GLU A 34 -2.08 5.75 15.03
N SER A 35 -3.28 6.07 14.55
CA SER A 35 -3.60 7.41 14.03
C SER A 35 -4.12 8.35 15.11
N ARG A 36 -4.76 7.79 16.12
CA ARG A 36 -5.21 8.44 17.36
C ARG A 36 -4.90 7.51 18.53
N PRO A 37 -4.66 8.03 19.72
CA PRO A 37 -4.42 7.17 20.88
C PRO A 37 -5.55 6.17 21.10
N GLY A 38 -5.21 4.88 21.22
CA GLY A 38 -6.17 3.81 21.49
C GLY A 38 -6.90 3.24 20.26
N ASP A 39 -6.56 3.60 19.02
CA ASP A 39 -7.24 3.10 17.80
C ASP A 39 -6.72 1.74 17.28
N GLY A 40 -5.78 1.11 17.99
CA GLY A 40 -5.28 -0.23 17.71
C GLY A 40 -4.32 -0.35 16.53
N GLY A 41 -3.81 0.77 16.04
CA GLY A 41 -2.84 0.82 14.92
C GLY A 41 -3.50 0.76 13.55
N LYS A 42 -3.12 1.69 12.68
CA LYS A 42 -3.66 1.83 11.32
C LYS A 42 -2.60 1.96 10.24
N PHE A 43 -1.41 2.43 10.58
CA PHE A 43 -0.33 2.65 9.62
C PHE A 43 0.76 1.58 9.70
N ALA A 44 1.46 1.34 8.60
CA ALA A 44 2.56 0.39 8.47
C ALA A 44 2.21 -1.02 8.99
N ARG A 45 1.09 -1.60 8.52
CA ARG A 45 0.58 -2.91 8.95
C ARG A 45 0.87 -4.06 8.00
N SER A 46 1.29 -3.78 6.78
CA SER A 46 1.59 -4.84 5.80
C SER A 46 2.97 -5.44 6.06
N GLY A 47 3.12 -6.74 5.77
CA GLY A 47 4.39 -7.44 5.92
C GLY A 47 5.54 -6.73 5.22
N GLY A 48 6.68 -6.63 5.89
CA GLY A 48 7.87 -5.95 5.43
C GLY A 48 7.83 -4.42 5.52
N ASN A 49 6.77 -3.83 6.05
CA ASN A 49 6.64 -2.37 6.15
C ASN A 49 7.02 -1.85 7.52
N SER A 50 7.58 -0.66 7.52
CA SER A 50 7.82 0.17 8.71
C SER A 50 7.54 1.63 8.39
N ALA A 51 7.28 2.42 9.41
CA ALA A 51 7.26 3.88 9.37
C ALA A 51 8.49 4.39 10.12
N ILE A 52 9.11 5.45 9.64
CA ILE A 52 10.34 6.00 10.23
C ILE A 52 9.96 7.24 11.04
N VAL A 53 10.41 7.31 12.29
CA VAL A 53 10.29 8.52 13.10
C VAL A 53 11.34 9.53 12.64
N GLU A 54 10.92 10.69 12.17
CA GLU A 54 11.82 11.76 11.67
C GLU A 54 12.19 12.74 12.77
N SER A 55 11.18 13.29 13.43
CA SER A 55 11.39 14.30 14.48
C SER A 55 10.25 14.30 15.49
N ARG A 56 10.53 14.85 16.65
CA ARG A 56 9.55 15.13 17.70
C ARG A 56 9.59 16.61 18.05
N THR A 57 8.42 17.23 18.12
CA THR A 57 8.26 18.62 18.52
C THR A 57 7.15 18.69 19.56
N GLY A 58 7.54 18.83 20.83
CA GLY A 58 6.60 18.81 21.95
C GLY A 58 5.75 17.54 21.99
N ASP A 59 4.43 17.70 21.90
CA ASP A 59 3.46 16.58 21.92
C ASP A 59 3.21 15.94 20.55
N LYS A 60 3.85 16.44 19.49
CA LYS A 60 3.71 15.91 18.13
C LYS A 60 4.96 15.19 17.67
N VAL A 61 4.76 14.12 16.92
CA VAL A 61 5.81 13.32 16.31
C VAL A 61 5.58 13.25 14.80
N ARG A 62 6.59 13.59 14.02
CA ARG A 62 6.60 13.43 12.57
C ARG A 62 7.09 12.04 12.21
N ILE A 63 6.27 11.33 11.46
CA ILE A 63 6.61 10.01 10.95
C ILE A 63 6.54 9.98 9.43
N ARG A 64 7.51 9.34 8.81
CA ARG A 64 7.50 9.02 7.38
C ARG A 64 6.89 7.64 7.18
N LEU A 65 5.78 7.59 6.46
CA LEU A 65 5.09 6.36 6.11
C LEU A 65 5.80 5.61 4.96
N PRO A 66 5.52 4.31 4.76
CA PRO A 66 6.07 3.55 3.63
C PRO A 66 5.77 4.15 2.24
N SER A 67 4.73 4.97 2.13
CA SER A 67 4.40 5.72 0.90
C SER A 67 5.29 6.93 0.64
N GLY A 68 6.22 7.26 1.55
CA GLY A 68 7.04 8.46 1.51
C GLY A 68 6.36 9.72 2.07
N ARG A 69 5.08 9.64 2.42
CA ARG A 69 4.36 10.78 3.01
C ARG A 69 4.72 10.95 4.48
N ILE A 70 4.94 12.20 4.88
CA ILE A 70 5.13 12.59 6.28
C ILE A 70 3.77 12.86 6.91
N LYS A 71 3.59 12.40 8.13
CA LYS A 71 2.38 12.64 8.92
C LYS A 71 2.73 13.02 10.35
N GLU A 72 2.03 14.00 10.89
CA GLU A 72 2.13 14.39 12.29
C GLU A 72 1.10 13.61 13.12
N LEU A 73 1.55 13.01 14.19
CA LEU A 73 0.74 12.25 15.15
C LEU A 73 1.03 12.74 16.57
N LEU A 74 0.11 12.47 17.48
CA LEU A 74 0.32 12.74 18.90
C LEU A 74 1.37 11.79 19.48
N SER A 75 2.22 12.27 20.37
CA SER A 75 3.24 11.47 21.05
C SER A 75 2.66 10.37 21.93
N THR A 76 1.40 10.47 22.31
CA THR A 76 0.63 9.47 23.07
C THR A 76 0.17 8.28 22.23
N CYS A 77 0.25 8.36 20.89
CA CYS A 77 -0.05 7.23 20.01
C CYS A 77 0.92 6.08 20.25
N ARG A 78 0.41 4.85 20.19
CA ARG A 78 1.20 3.63 20.36
C ARG A 78 1.69 3.14 19.01
N ALA A 79 2.81 2.42 19.03
CA ALA A 79 3.36 1.74 17.87
C ALA A 79 4.18 0.54 18.32
N THR A 80 4.36 -0.44 17.45
CA THR A 80 5.28 -1.55 17.64
C THR A 80 6.66 -1.15 17.12
N ILE A 81 7.71 -1.48 17.85
CA ILE A 81 9.09 -1.21 17.45
C ILE A 81 9.52 -2.22 16.39
N GLY A 82 10.15 -1.75 15.34
CA GLY A 82 10.75 -2.57 14.29
C GLY A 82 9.89 -2.73 13.04
N VAL A 83 10.38 -3.55 12.11
CA VAL A 83 9.78 -3.86 10.81
C VAL A 83 8.89 -5.09 10.95
N LEU A 84 7.72 -5.06 10.30
CA LEU A 84 6.83 -6.23 10.28
C LEU A 84 7.44 -7.38 9.47
N GLY A 85 7.33 -8.60 10.00
CA GLY A 85 7.72 -9.81 9.29
C GLY A 85 6.94 -9.99 7.98
N GLY A 86 7.40 -10.92 7.12
CA GLY A 86 6.76 -11.19 5.82
C GLY A 86 7.23 -10.28 4.69
N HIS A 87 8.44 -9.77 4.76
CA HIS A 87 9.12 -9.09 3.65
C HIS A 87 9.22 -10.03 2.43
N GLY A 88 9.17 -9.49 1.23
CA GLY A 88 9.26 -10.24 -0.02
C GLY A 88 7.97 -10.96 -0.45
N ARG A 89 6.90 -10.94 0.34
CA ARG A 89 5.63 -11.60 -0.01
C ARG A 89 5.06 -11.11 -1.35
N THR A 90 5.23 -9.87 -1.69
CA THR A 90 4.74 -9.26 -2.95
C THR A 90 5.61 -9.62 -4.15
N GLU A 91 6.85 -10.00 -3.93
CA GLU A 91 7.83 -10.35 -4.96
C GLU A 91 7.64 -11.78 -5.46
N LYS A 92 7.00 -12.64 -4.64
CA LYS A 92 6.72 -14.04 -5.02
C LYS A 92 5.72 -14.09 -6.18
N PRO A 93 6.11 -14.62 -7.36
CA PRO A 93 5.20 -14.77 -8.49
C PRO A 93 4.11 -15.81 -8.20
N LEU A 94 2.93 -15.61 -8.80
CA LEU A 94 1.79 -16.51 -8.59
C LEU A 94 1.94 -17.85 -9.31
N MET A 95 2.83 -17.94 -10.28
CA MET A 95 3.20 -19.12 -11.06
C MET A 95 2.07 -19.74 -11.91
N LYS A 96 0.82 -19.71 -11.47
CA LYS A 96 -0.32 -20.30 -12.17
C LYS A 96 -1.60 -19.47 -12.03
N ALA A 97 -2.47 -19.57 -13.06
CA ALA A 97 -3.74 -18.85 -13.11
C ALA A 97 -4.69 -19.21 -11.95
N GLY A 98 -4.70 -20.48 -11.50
CA GLY A 98 -5.49 -20.90 -10.34
C GLY A 98 -5.14 -20.15 -9.06
N ALA A 99 -3.86 -19.90 -8.79
CA ALA A 99 -3.43 -19.09 -7.65
C ALA A 99 -3.91 -17.65 -7.76
N ALA A 100 -3.87 -17.07 -8.98
CA ALA A 100 -4.39 -15.74 -9.26
C ALA A 100 -5.91 -15.68 -9.06
N HIS A 101 -6.66 -16.69 -9.53
CA HIS A 101 -8.10 -16.81 -9.37
C HIS A 101 -8.51 -16.81 -7.89
N TYR A 102 -7.94 -17.70 -7.09
CA TYR A 102 -8.28 -17.78 -5.67
C TYR A 102 -7.87 -16.52 -4.88
N ARG A 103 -6.73 -15.91 -5.23
CA ARG A 103 -6.33 -14.62 -4.66
C ARG A 103 -7.31 -13.49 -5.01
N ALA A 104 -7.83 -13.47 -6.23
CA ALA A 104 -8.83 -12.50 -6.66
C ALA A 104 -10.16 -12.73 -5.96
N LYS A 105 -10.61 -14.00 -5.89
CA LYS A 105 -11.86 -14.41 -5.19
C LYS A 105 -11.83 -14.00 -3.72
N ALA A 106 -10.72 -14.24 -3.01
CA ALA A 106 -10.56 -13.85 -1.60
C ALA A 106 -10.63 -12.32 -1.37
N ARG A 107 -10.41 -11.52 -2.43
CA ARG A 107 -10.46 -10.05 -2.40
C ARG A 107 -11.75 -9.48 -3.03
N GLY A 108 -12.69 -10.32 -3.40
CA GLY A 108 -13.91 -9.92 -4.11
C GLY A 108 -13.64 -9.29 -5.48
N LYS A 109 -12.53 -9.63 -6.14
CA LYS A 109 -12.17 -9.12 -7.46
C LYS A 109 -12.52 -10.13 -8.54
N LEU A 110 -13.05 -9.63 -9.65
CA LEU A 110 -13.28 -10.44 -10.85
C LEU A 110 -11.95 -10.91 -11.45
N TYR A 111 -11.87 -12.19 -11.81
CA TYR A 111 -10.74 -12.78 -12.52
C TYR A 111 -11.22 -13.97 -13.37
N PRO A 112 -10.79 -14.12 -14.62
CA PRO A 112 -9.93 -13.20 -15.38
C PRO A 112 -10.65 -11.90 -15.77
N THR A 113 -9.88 -10.82 -15.99
CA THR A 113 -10.41 -9.53 -16.44
C THR A 113 -10.02 -9.33 -17.90
N VAL A 114 -11.03 -9.18 -18.76
CA VAL A 114 -10.85 -8.88 -20.18
C VAL A 114 -10.53 -7.39 -20.35
N SER A 115 -9.55 -7.07 -21.20
CA SER A 115 -9.22 -5.69 -21.52
C SER A 115 -10.33 -5.06 -22.37
N GLY A 116 -10.70 -3.81 -22.07
CA GLY A 116 -11.74 -3.10 -22.84
C GLY A 116 -11.41 -2.94 -24.31
N VAL A 117 -10.13 -2.85 -24.69
CA VAL A 117 -9.71 -2.78 -26.11
C VAL A 117 -9.93 -4.09 -26.87
N ALA A 118 -10.08 -5.22 -26.19
CA ALA A 118 -10.38 -6.53 -26.78
C ALA A 118 -11.90 -6.80 -26.89
N MET A 119 -12.73 -5.86 -26.45
CA MET A 119 -14.19 -5.95 -26.51
C MET A 119 -14.73 -5.28 -27.76
N ASN A 120 -16.03 -5.44 -28.01
CA ASN A 120 -16.75 -4.74 -29.05
C ASN A 120 -17.10 -3.28 -28.61
N PRO A 121 -17.37 -2.36 -29.56
CA PRO A 121 -17.74 -0.98 -29.22
C PRO A 121 -19.00 -0.88 -28.34
N VAL A 122 -19.92 -1.83 -28.45
CA VAL A 122 -21.14 -1.88 -27.63
C VAL A 122 -20.85 -2.20 -26.17
N ASP A 123 -19.80 -2.98 -25.91
CA ASP A 123 -19.46 -3.47 -24.55
C ASP A 123 -18.52 -2.51 -23.81
N HIS A 124 -17.68 -1.76 -24.53
CA HIS A 124 -16.70 -0.89 -23.91
C HIS A 124 -16.32 0.29 -24.82
N PRO A 125 -16.15 1.52 -24.26
CA PRO A 125 -15.74 2.69 -25.02
C PRO A 125 -14.39 2.56 -25.75
N HIS A 126 -13.51 1.66 -25.30
CA HIS A 126 -12.22 1.36 -25.94
C HIS A 126 -12.29 0.19 -26.93
N GLY A 127 -13.46 -0.40 -27.12
CA GLY A 127 -13.66 -1.56 -27.98
C GLY A 127 -13.76 -1.21 -29.46
N GLY A 128 -13.62 -2.24 -30.29
CA GLY A 128 -13.75 -2.15 -31.74
C GLY A 128 -12.50 -1.67 -32.47
N GLY A 129 -12.64 -1.53 -33.79
CA GLY A 129 -11.56 -1.15 -34.70
C GLY A 129 -10.77 -2.33 -35.25
N ASN A 130 -9.98 -2.07 -36.31
CA ASN A 130 -9.12 -3.07 -36.94
C ASN A 130 -7.86 -3.36 -36.11
N HIS A 131 -7.36 -2.35 -35.40
CA HIS A 131 -6.28 -2.49 -34.39
C HIS A 131 -6.82 -2.29 -32.99
N GLN A 132 -6.43 -3.18 -32.09
CA GLN A 132 -6.77 -3.08 -30.66
C GLN A 132 -5.99 -1.95 -30.02
N ALA A 133 -6.58 -0.76 -29.98
CA ALA A 133 -5.99 0.42 -29.37
C ALA A 133 -7.06 1.28 -28.71
N VAL A 134 -6.67 2.12 -27.78
CA VAL A 134 -7.57 3.15 -27.25
C VAL A 134 -7.72 4.25 -28.29
N HIS A 135 -8.92 4.37 -28.86
CA HIS A 135 -9.24 5.38 -29.85
C HIS A 135 -9.65 6.69 -29.15
N GLY A 136 -8.67 7.53 -28.83
CA GLY A 136 -8.89 8.83 -28.21
C GLY A 136 -8.25 8.99 -26.81
N PRO A 137 -8.61 10.06 -26.08
CA PRO A 137 -8.06 10.33 -24.77
C PRO A 137 -8.40 9.23 -23.77
N THR A 138 -7.40 8.76 -23.01
CA THR A 138 -7.57 7.76 -21.95
C THR A 138 -8.05 8.36 -20.63
N SER A 139 -7.99 9.68 -20.47
CA SER A 139 -8.37 10.41 -19.28
C SER A 139 -9.83 10.85 -19.35
N VAL A 140 -10.57 10.60 -18.27
CA VAL A 140 -11.96 11.01 -18.12
C VAL A 140 -12.13 11.85 -16.85
N SER A 141 -13.16 12.69 -16.82
CA SER A 141 -13.51 13.48 -15.64
C SER A 141 -13.89 12.57 -14.45
N ARG A 142 -14.06 13.16 -13.27
CA ARG A 142 -14.48 12.40 -12.08
C ARG A 142 -15.92 11.88 -12.19
N ASN A 143 -16.79 12.64 -12.82
CA ASN A 143 -18.23 12.37 -12.90
C ASN A 143 -18.72 12.22 -14.36
N PRO A 144 -18.18 11.27 -15.14
CA PRO A 144 -18.72 11.00 -16.45
C PRO A 144 -20.05 10.22 -16.33
N PRO A 145 -20.89 10.20 -17.37
CA PRO A 145 -22.08 9.36 -17.41
C PRO A 145 -21.76 7.88 -17.18
N PRO A 146 -22.72 7.08 -16.70
CA PRO A 146 -22.57 5.63 -16.58
C PRO A 146 -22.07 4.99 -17.88
N GLY A 147 -21.15 4.02 -17.76
CA GLY A 147 -20.50 3.38 -18.90
C GLY A 147 -19.32 4.14 -19.51
N LYS A 148 -19.22 5.45 -19.34
CA LYS A 148 -18.07 6.26 -19.80
C LYS A 148 -16.93 6.38 -18.77
N LYS A 149 -17.11 5.87 -17.57
CA LYS A 149 -16.13 5.92 -16.48
C LYS A 149 -15.08 4.82 -16.63
N VAL A 150 -14.22 4.96 -17.62
CA VAL A 150 -13.18 3.99 -18.00
C VAL A 150 -11.82 4.68 -18.16
N GLY A 151 -10.73 3.89 -18.11
CA GLY A 151 -9.38 4.42 -18.24
C GLY A 151 -8.91 5.19 -17.00
N ASN A 152 -8.21 6.30 -17.21
CA ASN A 152 -7.66 7.14 -16.15
C ASN A 152 -8.74 8.11 -15.64
N ILE A 153 -9.36 7.77 -14.52
CA ILE A 153 -10.45 8.57 -13.94
C ILE A 153 -9.87 9.69 -13.09
N ALA A 154 -10.17 10.94 -13.44
CA ALA A 154 -9.70 12.15 -12.78
C ALA A 154 -8.20 12.09 -12.40
N PRO A 155 -7.30 11.78 -13.33
CA PRO A 155 -5.90 11.62 -13.00
C PRO A 155 -5.30 12.96 -12.57
N ARG A 156 -4.50 12.97 -11.52
CA ARG A 156 -3.76 14.18 -11.11
C ARG A 156 -2.60 14.48 -12.05
N ARG A 157 -2.10 13.46 -12.73
CA ARG A 157 -1.06 13.55 -13.76
C ARG A 157 -1.13 12.35 -14.69
N THR A 158 -0.59 12.50 -15.88
CA THR A 158 -0.40 11.42 -16.87
C THR A 158 1.07 11.36 -17.28
N GLY A 159 1.49 10.23 -17.86
CA GLY A 159 2.85 10.02 -18.33
C GLY A 159 3.87 9.79 -17.22
N ARG A 160 5.18 9.83 -17.56
CA ARG A 160 6.33 9.50 -16.71
C ARG A 160 6.85 10.67 -15.85
N GLY A 161 6.07 11.71 -15.59
CA GLY A 161 6.51 12.83 -14.76
C GLY A 161 6.88 12.40 -13.33
N ARG A 162 7.93 12.99 -12.75
CA ARG A 162 8.25 12.81 -11.32
C ARG A 162 7.12 13.37 -10.47
N VAL A 163 6.72 12.65 -9.44
CA VAL A 163 5.87 13.19 -8.38
C VAL A 163 6.69 14.28 -7.69
N ARG A 164 6.29 15.55 -7.81
CA ARG A 164 6.83 16.59 -6.93
C ARG A 164 6.48 16.19 -5.51
N GLN A 165 7.50 15.97 -4.67
CA GLN A 165 7.31 15.92 -3.24
C GLN A 165 6.74 17.30 -2.86
N GLN A 166 5.51 17.33 -2.38
CA GLN A 166 4.98 18.52 -1.74
C GLN A 166 5.77 18.64 -0.44
N GLU A 167 6.71 19.55 -0.40
CA GLU A 167 7.24 20.07 0.85
C GLU A 167 6.03 20.65 1.59
N VAL A 168 5.74 20.07 2.73
CA VAL A 168 4.74 20.60 3.65
C VAL A 168 5.44 21.75 4.36
N GLU A 169 5.16 22.98 3.93
CA GLU A 169 5.46 24.20 4.68
C GLU A 169 4.74 24.19 6.05
#